data_df51396a80f7a3d41233bc10162c7324
#
_entry.id   df51396a80f7a3d41233bc10162c7324
#
_cell.length_a   1.000
_cell.length_b   1.000
_cell.length_c   1.000
_cell.angle_alpha   90.00
_cell.angle_beta   90.00
_cell.angle_gamma   90.00
#
_symmetry.space_group_name_H-M   'P 1'
#
loop_
_entity.id
_entity.type
_entity.pdbx_description
1 polymer ?
#
loop_
_entity_poly.entity_id
_entity_poly.type
_entity_poly.pdbx_seq_one_letter_code
_entity_poly.pdbx_strand_id
1 'polypeptide(L)'
;MAIILNGTTGITTPDITSTTSTLGALTQALDLGNTGQIVFPATQVASADANTLDDYEEGTWTGAIQVTGGSVTIGTNGGKYTKTGRVVTISGSFTISSVSSPTGAVWLTGLPFAAGSGATSDTAVALYFGMGVAITGTVISVIRSGESRLIFQLHAPSDGLIYNIASSFNAGTVFSINASYTV
;
A
#
# COMPACT_ATOMS: atom_id res chain seq x y z
N MET A 1 29.40 -35.33 -10.39
CA MET A 1 30.77 -34.86 -10.08
C MET A 1 30.62 -33.65 -9.18
N ALA A 2 31.09 -33.68 -7.96
CA ALA A 2 31.04 -32.53 -7.05
C ALA A 2 32.31 -31.70 -7.25
N ILE A 3 32.17 -30.41 -7.51
CA ILE A 3 33.30 -29.48 -7.53
C ILE A 3 33.47 -28.97 -6.10
N ILE A 4 34.55 -29.38 -5.44
CA ILE A 4 34.92 -28.87 -4.12
C ILE A 4 35.98 -27.80 -4.34
N LEU A 5 35.63 -26.55 -4.05
CA LEU A 5 36.54 -25.42 -4.12
C LEU A 5 37.05 -25.13 -2.70
N ASN A 6 38.26 -25.60 -2.41
CA ASN A 6 38.97 -25.29 -1.17
C ASN A 6 40.01 -24.21 -1.48
N GLY A 7 39.82 -23.02 -0.97
CA GLY A 7 40.84 -21.97 -1.09
C GLY A 7 40.33 -20.58 -0.79
N THR A 8 41.23 -19.67 -0.47
CA THR A 8 41.05 -18.27 -0.20
C THR A 8 40.73 -17.43 -1.47
N THR A 9 40.79 -18.02 -2.65
CA THR A 9 40.47 -17.41 -3.92
C THR A 9 39.07 -17.84 -4.32
N GLY A 10 38.13 -16.90 -4.32
CA GLY A 10 36.72 -17.15 -4.68
C GLY A 10 36.54 -17.68 -6.10
N ILE A 11 35.35 -18.22 -6.38
CA ILE A 11 34.96 -18.63 -7.73
C ILE A 11 34.83 -17.37 -8.58
N THR A 12 35.78 -17.14 -9.48
CA THR A 12 35.67 -16.12 -10.52
C THR A 12 35.15 -16.79 -11.80
N THR A 13 33.90 -17.20 -11.81
CA THR A 13 33.22 -17.62 -13.05
C THR A 13 32.21 -16.57 -13.45
N PRO A 14 32.09 -16.25 -14.74
CA PRO A 14 31.13 -15.24 -15.20
C PRO A 14 29.66 -15.61 -14.90
N ASP A 15 29.35 -16.89 -14.83
CA ASP A 15 27.98 -17.37 -14.60
C ASP A 15 27.96 -18.65 -13.77
N ILE A 16 27.44 -18.55 -12.54
CA ILE A 16 26.96 -19.74 -11.81
C ILE A 16 25.48 -19.88 -12.17
N THR A 17 25.19 -20.56 -13.26
CA THR A 17 23.82 -20.91 -13.63
C THR A 17 23.45 -22.18 -12.87
N SER A 18 22.74 -22.07 -11.76
CA SER A 18 22.18 -23.20 -11.04
C SER A 18 20.68 -23.02 -10.88
N THR A 19 19.94 -24.09 -11.15
CA THR A 19 18.49 -24.13 -10.91
C THR A 19 18.16 -24.14 -9.42
N THR A 20 19.12 -24.47 -8.58
CA THR A 20 19.03 -24.40 -7.11
C THR A 20 20.41 -24.13 -6.55
N SER A 21 20.65 -22.95 -6.00
CA SER A 21 21.86 -22.64 -5.23
C SER A 21 21.48 -22.61 -3.76
N THR A 22 21.95 -23.60 -3.00
CA THR A 22 21.88 -23.57 -1.54
C THR A 22 23.16 -22.92 -1.04
N LEU A 23 23.11 -21.68 -0.61
CA LEU A 23 24.18 -21.09 0.19
C LEU A 23 24.10 -21.73 1.57
N GLY A 24 25.12 -22.50 1.94
CA GLY A 24 25.24 -23.04 3.29
C GLY A 24 25.26 -21.94 4.34
N ALA A 25 25.39 -22.26 5.60
CA ALA A 25 25.45 -21.30 6.68
C ALA A 25 26.42 -20.15 6.37
N LEU A 26 25.92 -18.97 6.06
CA LEU A 26 26.72 -17.77 5.90
C LEU A 26 27.11 -17.31 7.30
N THR A 27 28.38 -17.39 7.64
CA THR A 27 28.89 -16.82 8.89
C THR A 27 29.17 -15.34 8.80
N GLN A 28 28.99 -14.74 7.61
CA GLN A 28 29.15 -13.33 7.30
C GLN A 28 27.97 -12.85 6.47
N ALA A 29 27.83 -11.52 6.33
CA ALA A 29 26.80 -10.93 5.50
C ALA A 29 26.93 -11.33 4.02
N LEU A 30 25.80 -11.45 3.32
CA LEU A 30 25.78 -11.50 1.85
C LEU A 30 26.11 -10.11 1.32
N ASP A 31 27.31 -9.92 0.79
CA ASP A 31 27.72 -8.69 0.13
C ASP A 31 27.44 -8.81 -1.38
N LEU A 32 26.51 -7.98 -1.87
CA LEU A 32 26.13 -7.92 -3.29
C LEU A 32 26.99 -6.91 -4.08
N GLY A 33 27.96 -6.28 -3.42
CA GLY A 33 28.75 -5.21 -4.04
C GLY A 33 27.96 -3.94 -4.33
N ASN A 34 28.56 -3.02 -5.12
CA ASN A 34 27.99 -1.69 -5.37
C ASN A 34 26.79 -1.67 -6.32
N THR A 35 26.56 -2.75 -7.06
CA THR A 35 25.49 -2.84 -8.09
C THR A 35 24.61 -4.07 -7.91
N GLY A 36 24.82 -4.84 -6.85
CA GLY A 36 24.07 -6.06 -6.58
C GLY A 36 22.63 -5.77 -6.18
N GLN A 37 21.71 -6.60 -6.65
CA GLN A 37 20.28 -6.54 -6.36
C GLN A 37 19.76 -7.93 -5.98
N ILE A 38 18.74 -7.97 -5.11
CA ILE A 38 17.94 -9.17 -4.86
C ILE A 38 16.67 -9.04 -5.70
N VAL A 39 16.44 -9.99 -6.59
CA VAL A 39 15.25 -10.04 -7.44
C VAL A 39 14.27 -11.04 -6.85
N PHE A 40 13.08 -10.57 -6.53
CA PHE A 40 11.95 -11.43 -6.12
C PHE A 40 11.13 -11.85 -7.34
N PRO A 41 10.44 -13.01 -7.30
CA PRO A 41 9.52 -13.42 -8.36
C PRO A 41 8.39 -12.39 -8.54
N ALA A 42 7.94 -12.21 -9.78
CA ALA A 42 6.81 -11.32 -10.09
C ALA A 42 5.49 -11.80 -9.45
N THR A 43 5.40 -13.07 -9.09
CA THR A 43 4.27 -13.63 -8.33
C THR A 43 4.83 -14.15 -7.01
N GLN A 44 4.22 -13.73 -5.91
CA GLN A 44 4.62 -14.18 -4.58
C GLN A 44 4.59 -15.71 -4.48
N VAL A 45 5.65 -16.28 -3.92
CA VAL A 45 5.72 -17.68 -3.48
C VAL A 45 5.75 -17.67 -1.97
N ALA A 46 4.57 -17.77 -1.35
CA ALA A 46 4.44 -17.67 0.09
C ALA A 46 5.22 -18.76 0.82
N SER A 47 5.98 -18.36 1.85
CA SER A 47 6.72 -19.26 2.75
C SER A 47 5.92 -19.46 4.04
N ALA A 48 5.91 -20.70 4.54
CA ALA A 48 5.39 -21.02 5.87
C ALA A 48 6.38 -20.67 7.01
N ASP A 49 7.65 -20.40 6.66
CA ASP A 49 8.68 -20.03 7.64
C ASP A 49 8.60 -18.55 7.95
N ALA A 50 8.36 -18.22 9.23
CA ALA A 50 8.22 -16.86 9.73
C ALA A 50 9.50 -16.00 9.58
N ASN A 51 10.65 -16.61 9.33
CA ASN A 51 11.93 -15.92 9.17
C ASN A 51 12.33 -15.73 7.69
N THR A 52 11.43 -16.08 6.76
CA THR A 52 11.67 -15.91 5.32
C THR A 52 11.03 -14.63 4.80
N LEU A 53 11.82 -13.76 4.18
CA LEU A 53 11.31 -12.65 3.37
C LEU A 53 10.96 -13.21 1.98
N ASP A 54 9.67 -13.39 1.73
CA ASP A 54 9.14 -14.11 0.56
C ASP A 54 8.51 -13.20 -0.50
N ASP A 55 8.46 -11.88 -0.25
CA ASP A 55 7.89 -10.93 -1.20
C ASP A 55 8.41 -9.50 -1.01
N TYR A 56 8.72 -8.86 -2.12
CA TYR A 56 9.00 -7.43 -2.21
C TYR A 56 8.47 -6.90 -3.54
N GLU A 57 7.65 -5.86 -3.48
CA GLU A 57 7.05 -5.24 -4.65
C GLU A 57 6.92 -3.72 -4.46
N GLU A 58 7.24 -2.98 -5.49
CA GLU A 58 7.01 -1.54 -5.57
C GLU A 58 6.16 -1.21 -6.79
N GLY A 59 5.32 -0.20 -6.66
CA GLY A 59 4.53 0.22 -7.79
C GLY A 59 3.74 1.51 -7.56
N THR A 60 2.92 1.79 -8.52
CA THR A 60 1.97 2.90 -8.50
C THR A 60 0.54 2.37 -8.49
N TRP A 61 -0.37 3.16 -7.93
CA TRP A 61 -1.79 2.85 -7.93
C TRP A 61 -2.62 4.10 -8.20
N THR A 62 -3.83 3.89 -8.66
CA THR A 62 -4.78 4.96 -8.95
C THR A 62 -6.05 4.76 -8.13
N GLY A 63 -6.49 5.82 -7.45
CA GLY A 63 -7.71 5.81 -6.68
C GLY A 63 -8.91 6.37 -7.46
N ALA A 64 -10.10 5.97 -7.06
CA ALA A 64 -11.34 6.59 -7.49
C ALA A 64 -12.23 6.88 -6.29
N ILE A 65 -12.91 8.02 -6.29
CA ILE A 65 -13.90 8.31 -5.25
C ILE A 65 -15.24 7.67 -5.64
N GLN A 66 -15.78 6.93 -4.70
CA GLN A 66 -17.14 6.41 -4.76
C GLN A 66 -17.97 7.08 -3.67
N VAL A 67 -19.18 7.48 -4.02
CA VAL A 67 -20.16 8.08 -3.11
C VAL A 67 -21.49 7.35 -3.20
N THR A 68 -22.35 7.47 -2.18
CA THR A 68 -23.65 6.80 -2.18
C THR A 68 -24.59 7.39 -3.24
N GLY A 69 -24.57 8.71 -3.42
CA GLY A 69 -25.38 9.38 -4.43
C GLY A 69 -24.61 10.50 -5.11
N GLY A 70 -24.97 10.82 -6.35
CA GLY A 70 -24.23 11.78 -7.16
C GLY A 70 -22.90 11.26 -7.65
N SER A 71 -21.91 12.14 -7.86
CA SER A 71 -20.58 11.76 -8.28
C SER A 71 -19.49 12.72 -7.81
N VAL A 72 -18.28 12.17 -7.64
CA VAL A 72 -17.03 12.91 -7.38
C VAL A 72 -15.96 12.34 -8.29
N THR A 73 -15.32 13.18 -9.09
CA THR A 73 -14.29 12.76 -10.04
C THR A 73 -12.93 13.27 -9.62
N ILE A 74 -11.96 12.37 -9.60
CA ILE A 74 -10.55 12.72 -9.40
C ILE A 74 -9.95 13.16 -10.74
N GLY A 75 -9.33 14.32 -10.78
CA GLY A 75 -8.61 14.83 -11.95
C GLY A 75 -7.13 14.45 -11.90
N THR A 76 -6.43 14.81 -10.81
CA THR A 76 -5.04 14.39 -10.57
C THR A 76 -5.05 13.23 -9.61
N ASN A 77 -4.39 12.14 -10.00
CA ASN A 77 -4.44 10.87 -9.29
C ASN A 77 -3.05 10.25 -9.32
N GLY A 78 -2.44 10.08 -8.15
CA GLY A 78 -1.10 9.51 -8.07
C GLY A 78 -0.84 8.90 -6.69
N GLY A 79 -0.69 7.59 -6.66
CA GLY A 79 -0.29 6.85 -5.48
C GLY A 79 0.93 5.96 -5.76
N LYS A 80 1.71 5.72 -4.72
CA LYS A 80 2.83 4.77 -4.69
C LYS A 80 2.59 3.77 -3.60
N TYR A 81 3.12 2.58 -3.78
CA TYR A 81 3.14 1.57 -2.75
C TYR A 81 4.47 0.82 -2.71
N THR A 82 4.75 0.28 -1.55
CA THR A 82 5.79 -0.75 -1.33
C THR A 82 5.15 -1.86 -0.53
N LYS A 83 5.32 -3.10 -0.97
CA LYS A 83 4.92 -4.30 -0.26
C LYS A 83 6.16 -5.05 0.18
N THR A 84 6.20 -5.45 1.43
CA THR A 84 7.28 -6.26 2.01
C THR A 84 6.65 -7.38 2.83
N GLY A 85 6.73 -8.60 2.34
CA GLY A 85 5.98 -9.72 2.88
C GLY A 85 4.48 -9.39 2.94
N ARG A 86 3.91 -9.34 4.14
CA ARG A 86 2.49 -9.03 4.35
C ARG A 86 2.17 -7.56 4.58
N VAL A 87 3.17 -6.69 4.65
CA VAL A 87 2.96 -5.26 4.92
C VAL A 87 2.96 -4.47 3.63
N VAL A 88 1.89 -3.72 3.40
CA VAL A 88 1.77 -2.77 2.30
C VAL A 88 1.77 -1.37 2.88
N THR A 89 2.73 -0.57 2.43
CA THR A 89 2.77 0.87 2.71
C THR A 89 2.32 1.63 1.47
N ILE A 90 1.34 2.50 1.64
CA ILE A 90 0.80 3.35 0.57
C ILE A 90 0.98 4.81 0.88
N SER A 91 1.16 5.60 -0.16
CA SER A 91 1.03 7.05 -0.15
C SER A 91 0.29 7.50 -1.41
N GLY A 92 -0.42 8.64 -1.34
CA GLY A 92 -1.08 9.18 -2.51
C GLY A 92 -1.56 10.61 -2.30
N SER A 93 -1.64 11.35 -3.40
CA SER A 93 -2.20 12.70 -3.44
C SER A 93 -3.20 12.80 -4.58
N PHE A 94 -4.35 13.42 -4.30
CA PHE A 94 -5.51 13.41 -5.18
C PHE A 94 -6.12 14.80 -5.24
N THR A 95 -6.55 15.23 -6.43
CA THR A 95 -7.28 16.48 -6.63
C THR A 95 -8.61 16.18 -7.27
N ILE A 96 -9.70 16.66 -6.67
CA ILE A 96 -11.06 16.55 -7.22
C ILE A 96 -11.21 17.52 -8.37
N SER A 97 -11.58 17.03 -9.55
CA SER A 97 -11.81 17.85 -10.74
C SER A 97 -13.26 18.31 -10.85
N SER A 98 -14.21 17.46 -10.46
CA SER A 98 -15.63 17.79 -10.53
C SER A 98 -16.45 17.03 -9.50
N VAL A 99 -17.60 17.63 -9.14
CA VAL A 99 -18.61 17.04 -8.27
C VAL A 99 -19.98 17.27 -8.87
N SER A 100 -20.91 16.32 -8.70
CA SER A 100 -22.31 16.46 -9.09
C SER A 100 -23.20 15.95 -7.96
N SER A 101 -23.72 16.88 -7.15
CA SER A 101 -24.63 16.61 -6.03
C SER A 101 -24.25 15.38 -5.19
N PRO A 102 -22.99 15.28 -4.70
CA PRO A 102 -22.54 14.10 -3.97
C PRO A 102 -23.24 14.03 -2.60
N THR A 103 -23.69 12.84 -2.24
CA THR A 103 -24.38 12.58 -0.97
C THR A 103 -23.95 11.27 -0.34
N GLY A 104 -24.07 11.19 0.99
CA GLY A 104 -23.88 9.97 1.75
C GLY A 104 -22.42 9.65 2.03
N ALA A 105 -22.12 8.36 2.14
CA ALA A 105 -20.79 7.86 2.47
C ALA A 105 -19.79 8.07 1.32
N VAL A 106 -18.51 8.16 1.66
CA VAL A 106 -17.40 8.34 0.71
C VAL A 106 -16.37 7.26 0.91
N TRP A 107 -15.94 6.68 -0.18
CA TRP A 107 -14.85 5.72 -0.24
C TRP A 107 -13.81 6.15 -1.28
N LEU A 108 -12.53 5.93 -0.95
CA LEU A 108 -11.46 5.91 -1.93
C LEU A 108 -11.20 4.44 -2.28
N THR A 109 -11.51 4.05 -3.50
CA THR A 109 -11.33 2.70 -4.04
C THR A 109 -10.04 2.59 -4.85
N GLY A 110 -9.64 1.37 -5.21
CA GLY A 110 -8.47 1.13 -6.05
C GLY A 110 -7.17 1.00 -5.26
N LEU A 111 -7.23 0.64 -3.96
CA LEU A 111 -6.03 0.25 -3.23
C LEU A 111 -5.30 -0.89 -3.95
N PRO A 112 -3.96 -0.92 -3.94
CA PRO A 112 -3.18 -1.91 -4.70
C PRO A 112 -3.43 -3.35 -4.25
N PHE A 113 -3.76 -3.54 -2.97
CA PHE A 113 -4.08 -4.84 -2.38
C PHE A 113 -5.26 -4.71 -1.44
N ALA A 114 -6.05 -5.77 -1.31
CA ALA A 114 -7.07 -5.84 -0.26
C ALA A 114 -6.40 -6.02 1.10
N ALA A 115 -6.94 -5.35 2.12
CA ALA A 115 -6.50 -5.59 3.50
C ALA A 115 -6.79 -7.03 3.92
N GLY A 116 -5.93 -7.61 4.73
CA GLY A 116 -6.11 -8.95 5.27
C GLY A 116 -7.43 -9.09 6.02
N SER A 117 -7.95 -10.31 6.08
CA SER A 117 -9.19 -10.62 6.81
C SER A 117 -8.90 -10.93 8.28
N GLY A 118 -9.67 -10.35 9.19
CA GLY A 118 -9.57 -10.62 10.64
C GLY A 118 -9.90 -9.40 11.49
N ALA A 119 -10.26 -9.62 12.74
CA ALA A 119 -10.70 -8.57 13.66
C ALA A 119 -9.64 -7.49 13.97
N THR A 120 -8.36 -7.76 13.67
CA THR A 120 -7.23 -6.85 13.94
C THR A 120 -6.71 -6.16 12.67
N SER A 121 -7.38 -6.30 11.53
CA SER A 121 -6.90 -5.80 10.23
C SER A 121 -7.44 -4.43 9.85
N ASP A 122 -8.33 -3.83 10.66
CA ASP A 122 -8.73 -2.44 10.46
C ASP A 122 -7.54 -1.50 10.71
N THR A 123 -7.26 -0.63 9.75
CA THR A 123 -6.09 0.27 9.80
C THR A 123 -6.53 1.71 9.70
N ALA A 124 -6.12 2.52 10.68
CA ALA A 124 -6.26 3.97 10.62
C ALA A 124 -5.31 4.56 9.57
N VAL A 125 -5.82 5.50 8.79
CA VAL A 125 -5.08 6.14 7.70
C VAL A 125 -4.79 7.58 8.07
N ALA A 126 -3.53 8.01 7.95
CA ALA A 126 -3.19 9.41 8.04
C ALA A 126 -3.75 10.15 6.83
N LEU A 127 -4.56 11.17 7.09
CA LEU A 127 -5.27 11.95 6.08
C LEU A 127 -4.97 13.43 6.23
N TYR A 128 -4.63 14.07 5.13
CA TYR A 128 -4.50 15.52 5.04
C TYR A 128 -5.43 16.07 3.97
N PHE A 129 -6.23 17.07 4.33
CA PHE A 129 -6.99 17.89 3.38
C PHE A 129 -6.29 19.23 3.20
N GLY A 130 -5.92 19.56 1.96
CA GLY A 130 -5.24 20.80 1.62
C GLY A 130 -6.21 21.98 1.47
N MET A 131 -7.04 21.96 0.44
CA MET A 131 -7.94 23.08 0.09
C MET A 131 -9.30 22.56 -0.37
N GLY A 132 -10.32 23.43 -0.30
CA GLY A 132 -11.61 23.19 -0.91
C GLY A 132 -12.59 22.32 -0.11
N VAL A 133 -12.31 22.03 1.16
CA VAL A 133 -13.19 21.18 1.98
C VAL A 133 -13.82 22.03 3.09
N ALA A 134 -15.16 22.14 3.07
CA ALA A 134 -15.92 22.76 4.15
C ALA A 134 -16.36 21.65 5.14
N ILE A 135 -15.45 21.19 5.99
CA ILE A 135 -15.75 20.16 7.01
C ILE A 135 -15.79 20.82 8.38
N THR A 136 -16.91 20.67 9.08
CA THR A 136 -17.02 20.99 10.49
C THR A 136 -16.95 19.69 11.28
N GLY A 137 -15.80 19.40 11.88
CA GLY A 137 -15.55 18.17 12.63
C GLY A 137 -14.21 17.52 12.26
N THR A 138 -13.93 16.37 12.85
CA THR A 138 -12.72 15.61 12.58
C THR A 138 -13.01 14.51 11.57
N VAL A 139 -12.29 14.52 10.44
CA VAL A 139 -12.34 13.39 9.49
C VAL A 139 -11.35 12.35 9.93
N ILE A 140 -11.83 11.14 10.05
CA ILE A 140 -11.01 9.94 10.21
C ILE A 140 -11.17 9.06 8.99
N SER A 141 -10.13 8.33 8.67
CA SER A 141 -10.16 7.39 7.55
C SER A 141 -9.62 6.04 7.98
N VAL A 142 -10.26 5.00 7.47
CA VAL A 142 -10.00 3.61 7.86
C VAL A 142 -10.00 2.72 6.62
N ILE A 143 -8.99 1.86 6.51
CA ILE A 143 -9.04 0.68 5.63
C ILE A 143 -9.59 -0.46 6.47
N ARG A 144 -10.72 -1.05 6.08
CA ARG A 144 -11.34 -2.15 6.80
C ARG A 144 -10.81 -3.49 6.35
N SER A 145 -10.83 -4.41 7.29
CA SER A 145 -10.54 -5.82 7.08
C SER A 145 -11.24 -6.40 5.86
N GLY A 146 -10.48 -7.04 4.96
CA GLY A 146 -10.98 -7.67 3.75
C GLY A 146 -11.33 -6.71 2.60
N GLU A 147 -11.18 -5.40 2.78
CA GLU A 147 -11.55 -4.41 1.76
C GLU A 147 -10.33 -3.85 1.00
N SER A 148 -10.54 -3.51 -0.27
CA SER A 148 -9.57 -2.79 -1.13
C SER A 148 -9.93 -1.32 -1.27
N ARG A 149 -10.51 -0.73 -0.22
CA ARG A 149 -10.94 0.67 -0.19
C ARG A 149 -10.75 1.28 1.18
N LEU A 150 -10.61 2.59 1.18
CA LEU A 150 -10.56 3.42 2.37
C LEU A 150 -11.92 4.11 2.54
N ILE A 151 -12.41 4.16 3.77
CA ILE A 151 -13.65 4.84 4.15
C ILE A 151 -13.30 6.17 4.79
N PHE A 152 -13.93 7.26 4.32
CA PHE A 152 -13.87 8.55 5.00
C PHE A 152 -15.05 8.65 5.97
N GLN A 153 -14.76 9.00 7.21
CA GLN A 153 -15.75 9.15 8.28
C GLN A 153 -15.60 10.51 8.94
N LEU A 154 -16.71 11.18 9.16
CA LEU A 154 -16.73 12.42 9.93
C LEU A 154 -17.14 12.11 11.37
N HIS A 155 -16.32 12.49 12.32
CA HIS A 155 -16.64 12.47 13.73
C HIS A 155 -17.19 13.85 14.13
N ALA A 156 -18.50 13.93 14.40
CA ALA A 156 -19.11 15.12 14.95
C ALA A 156 -18.97 15.14 16.49
N PRO A 157 -18.82 16.32 17.12
CA PRO A 157 -18.58 16.42 18.55
C PRO A 157 -19.68 15.85 19.43
N SER A 158 -20.91 15.69 18.90
CA SER A 158 -22.11 15.36 19.71
C SER A 158 -22.65 13.96 19.54
N ASP A 159 -22.43 13.27 18.40
CA ASP A 159 -23.27 12.11 18.04
C ASP A 159 -22.53 10.88 17.48
N GLY A 160 -21.22 10.80 17.63
CA GLY A 160 -20.47 9.64 17.17
C GLY A 160 -20.08 9.72 15.68
N LEU A 161 -19.85 8.56 15.05
CA LEU A 161 -19.36 8.47 13.68
C LEU A 161 -20.48 8.81 12.67
N ILE A 162 -20.26 9.85 11.88
CA ILE A 162 -21.15 10.20 10.77
C ILE A 162 -20.44 9.86 9.44
N TYR A 163 -21.10 9.06 8.62
CA TYR A 163 -20.55 8.62 7.33
C TYR A 163 -20.80 9.60 6.16
N ASN A 164 -21.51 10.70 6.39
CA ASN A 164 -22.05 11.56 5.33
C ASN A 164 -21.17 12.78 5.08
N ILE A 165 -20.00 12.59 4.49
CA ILE A 165 -19.12 13.73 4.14
C ILE A 165 -19.07 14.03 2.65
N ALA A 166 -19.82 13.32 1.82
CA ALA A 166 -19.77 13.51 0.37
C ALA A 166 -20.07 14.95 -0.07
N SER A 167 -21.05 15.61 0.58
CA SER A 167 -21.40 17.01 0.31
C SER A 167 -20.32 18.02 0.66
N SER A 168 -19.30 17.61 1.42
CA SER A 168 -18.16 18.48 1.76
C SER A 168 -17.07 18.52 0.67
N PHE A 169 -17.12 17.62 -0.30
CA PHE A 169 -16.18 17.61 -1.42
C PHE A 169 -16.60 18.62 -2.47
N ASN A 170 -15.64 19.42 -2.93
CA ASN A 170 -15.79 20.41 -3.98
C ASN A 170 -14.73 20.20 -5.07
N ALA A 171 -14.99 20.73 -6.27
CA ALA A 171 -13.93 20.82 -7.28
C ALA A 171 -12.76 21.66 -6.73
N GLY A 172 -11.54 21.21 -6.96
CA GLY A 172 -10.33 21.80 -6.37
C GLY A 172 -9.96 21.24 -4.98
N THR A 173 -10.78 20.41 -4.35
CA THR A 173 -10.38 19.71 -3.11
C THR A 173 -9.12 18.88 -3.37
N VAL A 174 -8.10 19.12 -2.54
CA VAL A 174 -6.86 18.34 -2.52
C VAL A 174 -6.79 17.54 -1.22
N PHE A 175 -6.50 16.26 -1.32
CA PHE A 175 -6.24 15.44 -0.15
C PHE A 175 -5.06 14.49 -0.39
N SER A 176 -4.36 14.15 0.68
CA SER A 176 -3.27 13.18 0.65
C SER A 176 -3.46 12.15 1.74
N ILE A 177 -3.04 10.93 1.46
CA ILE A 177 -3.12 9.81 2.40
C ILE A 177 -1.77 9.12 2.56
N ASN A 178 -1.58 8.53 3.74
CA ASN A 178 -0.48 7.64 4.04
C ASN A 178 -0.96 6.56 5.02
N ALA A 179 -0.64 5.31 4.72
CA ALA A 179 -0.98 4.19 5.59
C ALA A 179 -0.05 3.01 5.39
N SER A 180 0.05 2.18 6.43
CA SER A 180 0.62 0.82 6.32
C SER A 180 -0.42 -0.16 6.84
N TYR A 181 -0.73 -1.19 6.05
CA TYR A 181 -1.70 -2.22 6.39
C TYR A 181 -1.18 -3.60 6.01
N THR A 182 -1.78 -4.65 6.56
CA THR A 182 -1.42 -6.04 6.25
C THR A 182 -2.37 -6.64 5.21
N VAL A 183 -1.85 -7.55 4.42
CA VAL A 183 -2.58 -8.31 3.39
C VAL A 183 -2.52 -9.80 3.70
#